data_1e23f43345f04060f5959df72b60f9a8
#
_entry.id   1e23f43345f04060f5959df72b60f9a8
#
_cell.length_a   1.000
_cell.length_b   1.000
_cell.length_c   1.000
_cell.angle_alpha   90.00
_cell.angle_beta   90.00
_cell.angle_gamma   90.00
#
_symmetry.space_group_name_H-M   'P 1'
#
loop_
_entity.id
_entity.type
_entity.pdbx_description
1 polymer ?
#
loop_
_entity_poly.entity_id
_entity_poly.type
_entity_poly.pdbx_seq_one_letter_code
_entity_poly.pdbx_strand_id
1 'polypeptide(L)'
;PESSVNMELGTRVAIGNFRAELIGFYNNYSNMLGSDLAASGGAGTLEQFNVGEARVKGAEFLVQYQPLPKNCNVRLPLQVSYTYTDTEIRNSFESHSWGNVVRGDEIPYIFKHALNMQLGIECKWFYANIGTRYNSDMRTSPGQGTIAEREKVPANLIFDASLNVFVNKYLTVRLNAINLTNRVYLTSRHPAGLRAGHPFGIYAGANVQF
;
A
#
# COMPACT_ATOMS: atom_id res chain seq x y z
N PRO A 1 -13.06 -21.60 -15.50
CA PRO A 1 -12.93 -20.14 -15.41
C PRO A 1 -12.88 -19.69 -13.95
N GLU A 2 -12.11 -18.65 -13.67
CA GLU A 2 -12.11 -17.97 -12.39
C GLU A 2 -13.39 -17.13 -12.28
N SER A 3 -13.96 -17.05 -11.08
CA SER A 3 -15.12 -16.22 -10.78
C SER A 3 -14.99 -15.56 -9.41
N SER A 4 -15.59 -14.38 -9.24
CA SER A 4 -15.61 -13.69 -7.95
C SER A 4 -16.99 -13.09 -7.67
N VAL A 5 -17.35 -13.06 -6.39
CA VAL A 5 -18.48 -12.30 -5.86
C VAL A 5 -17.91 -11.26 -4.92
N ASN A 6 -18.12 -9.98 -5.26
CA ASN A 6 -17.60 -8.85 -4.52
C ASN A 6 -18.79 -8.08 -3.91
N MET A 7 -18.69 -7.78 -2.62
CA MET A 7 -19.68 -7.01 -1.87
C MET A 7 -18.97 -5.86 -1.16
N GLU A 8 -19.53 -4.67 -1.27
CA GLU A 8 -19.01 -3.48 -0.61
C GLU A 8 -20.16 -2.71 0.03
N LEU A 9 -19.90 -2.19 1.22
CA LEU A 9 -20.80 -1.27 1.91
C LEU A 9 -19.98 -0.14 2.50
N GLY A 10 -20.39 1.09 2.21
CA GLY A 10 -19.63 2.25 2.66
C GLY A 10 -20.51 3.42 3.06
N THR A 11 -19.91 4.33 3.81
CA THR A 11 -20.49 5.61 4.17
C THR A 11 -19.48 6.72 3.90
N ARG A 12 -19.99 7.87 3.48
CA ARG A 12 -19.22 9.09 3.22
C ARG A 12 -19.84 10.26 3.95
N VAL A 13 -18.99 11.06 4.57
CA VAL A 13 -19.37 12.28 5.28
C VAL A 13 -18.54 13.43 4.74
N ALA A 14 -19.20 14.56 4.44
CA ALA A 14 -18.53 15.79 4.00
C ALA A 14 -19.17 16.97 4.73
N ILE A 15 -18.41 17.62 5.62
CA ILE A 15 -18.83 18.76 6.43
C ILE A 15 -17.77 19.85 6.35
N GLY A 16 -18.08 20.92 5.63
CA GLY A 16 -17.15 22.04 5.46
C GLY A 16 -15.83 21.61 4.81
N ASN A 17 -14.76 21.62 5.60
CA ASN A 17 -13.40 21.26 5.19
C ASN A 17 -12.98 19.85 5.59
N PHE A 18 -13.91 19.07 6.15
CA PHE A 18 -13.69 17.70 6.58
C PHE A 18 -14.43 16.73 5.66
N ARG A 19 -13.75 15.66 5.25
CA ARG A 19 -14.33 14.52 4.53
C ARG A 19 -13.83 13.24 5.16
N ALA A 20 -14.73 12.29 5.33
CA ALA A 20 -14.39 10.95 5.79
C ALA A 20 -15.15 9.92 4.97
N GLU A 21 -14.52 8.80 4.73
CA GLU A 21 -15.10 7.64 4.05
C GLU A 21 -14.71 6.38 4.80
N LEU A 22 -15.67 5.49 4.99
CA LEU A 22 -15.46 4.16 5.53
C LEU A 22 -16.16 3.17 4.62
N ILE A 23 -15.40 2.18 4.12
CA ILE A 23 -15.89 1.11 3.24
C ILE A 23 -15.52 -0.22 3.88
N GLY A 24 -16.50 -1.12 4.05
CA GLY A 24 -16.27 -2.52 4.32
C GLY A 24 -16.39 -3.30 3.03
N PHE A 25 -15.49 -4.25 2.78
CA PHE A 25 -15.51 -5.10 1.60
C PHE A 25 -15.41 -6.58 1.96
N TYR A 26 -16.02 -7.39 1.11
CA TYR A 26 -16.00 -8.85 1.21
C TYR A 26 -15.98 -9.44 -0.20
N ASN A 27 -14.88 -10.13 -0.54
CA ASN A 27 -14.64 -10.71 -1.84
C ASN A 27 -14.45 -12.21 -1.68
N ASN A 28 -15.24 -12.99 -2.41
CA ASN A 28 -15.16 -14.43 -2.44
C ASN A 28 -14.77 -14.87 -3.85
N TYR A 29 -13.68 -15.61 -3.95
CA TYR A 29 -13.12 -16.11 -5.21
C TYR A 29 -13.36 -17.61 -5.31
N SER A 30 -13.72 -18.07 -6.50
CA SER A 30 -13.84 -19.49 -6.84
C SER A 30 -12.96 -19.79 -8.05
N ASN A 31 -12.24 -20.91 -8.00
CA ASN A 31 -11.23 -21.30 -8.99
C ASN A 31 -10.17 -20.20 -9.22
N MET A 32 -9.78 -19.53 -8.14
CA MET A 32 -8.74 -18.50 -8.20
C MET A 32 -7.46 -19.07 -8.78
N LEU A 33 -6.89 -18.38 -9.77
CA LEU A 33 -5.63 -18.75 -10.39
C LEU A 33 -4.48 -18.05 -9.67
N GLY A 34 -3.59 -18.86 -9.11
CA GLY A 34 -2.28 -18.41 -8.66
C GLY A 34 -1.27 -18.51 -9.80
N SER A 35 -0.34 -17.58 -9.86
CA SER A 35 0.78 -17.64 -10.78
C SER A 35 2.10 -17.46 -10.04
N ASP A 36 3.10 -18.26 -10.44
CA ASP A 36 4.46 -18.13 -9.94
C ASP A 36 5.23 -17.05 -10.69
N LEU A 37 4.68 -15.82 -10.71
CA LEU A 37 5.35 -14.68 -11.32
C LEU A 37 6.33 -14.04 -10.34
N ALA A 38 7.48 -13.64 -10.83
CA ALA A 38 8.49 -12.92 -10.05
C ALA A 38 7.93 -11.64 -9.39
N ALA A 39 7.00 -10.96 -10.06
CA ALA A 39 6.32 -9.77 -9.55
C ALA A 39 5.39 -10.05 -8.35
N SER A 40 4.91 -11.28 -8.24
CA SER A 40 4.04 -11.74 -7.14
C SER A 40 4.81 -12.46 -6.03
N GLY A 41 6.16 -12.42 -6.08
CA GLY A 41 7.00 -13.06 -5.06
C GLY A 41 7.28 -14.54 -5.29
N GLY A 42 6.85 -15.12 -6.40
CA GLY A 42 7.11 -16.50 -6.78
C GLY A 42 8.53 -16.73 -7.32
N ALA A 43 8.85 -17.97 -7.70
CA ALA A 43 10.15 -18.36 -8.25
C ALA A 43 10.38 -17.90 -9.70
N GLY A 44 9.34 -17.39 -10.36
CA GLY A 44 9.40 -16.91 -11.74
C GLY A 44 9.35 -18.00 -12.79
N THR A 45 8.81 -19.17 -12.43
CA THR A 45 8.68 -20.33 -13.35
C THR A 45 7.56 -20.18 -14.38
N LEU A 46 6.73 -19.12 -14.25
CA LEU A 46 5.50 -18.93 -15.03
C LEU A 46 4.45 -20.04 -14.83
N GLU A 47 4.61 -20.85 -13.79
CA GLU A 47 3.63 -21.86 -13.43
C GLU A 47 2.31 -21.20 -13.02
N GLN A 48 1.22 -21.71 -13.56
CA GLN A 48 -0.13 -21.37 -13.12
C GLN A 48 -0.71 -22.55 -12.35
N PHE A 49 -1.28 -22.28 -11.21
CA PHE A 49 -1.94 -23.30 -10.40
C PHE A 49 -3.29 -22.80 -9.90
N ASN A 50 -4.19 -23.73 -9.63
CA ASN A 50 -5.50 -23.39 -9.10
C ASN A 50 -5.45 -23.34 -7.58
N VAL A 51 -5.60 -22.15 -7.03
CA VAL A 51 -5.71 -21.90 -5.58
C VAL A 51 -7.08 -22.40 -5.06
N GLY A 52 -8.06 -22.56 -5.96
CA GLY A 52 -9.42 -22.95 -5.59
C GLY A 52 -10.24 -21.80 -5.04
N GLU A 53 -10.71 -21.93 -3.81
CA GLU A 53 -11.51 -20.90 -3.16
C GLU A 53 -10.66 -20.03 -2.25
N ALA A 54 -10.83 -18.71 -2.34
CA ALA A 54 -10.20 -17.75 -1.46
C ALA A 54 -11.17 -16.65 -1.04
N ARG A 55 -10.95 -16.11 0.14
CA ARG A 55 -11.72 -14.99 0.69
C ARG A 55 -10.79 -13.86 1.07
N VAL A 56 -11.15 -12.64 0.65
CA VAL A 56 -10.50 -11.41 1.05
C VAL A 56 -11.55 -10.46 1.60
N LYS A 57 -11.41 -10.03 2.84
CA LYS A 57 -12.34 -9.09 3.47
C LYS A 57 -11.57 -8.03 4.24
N GLY A 58 -12.21 -6.89 4.48
CA GLY A 58 -11.53 -5.85 5.20
C GLY A 58 -12.34 -4.57 5.32
N ALA A 59 -11.64 -3.52 5.71
CA ALA A 59 -12.19 -2.18 5.80
C ALA A 59 -11.17 -1.15 5.33
N GLU A 60 -11.66 -0.14 4.64
CA GLU A 60 -10.89 1.02 4.20
C GLU A 60 -11.43 2.28 4.86
N PHE A 61 -10.54 3.10 5.34
CA PHE A 61 -10.85 4.36 5.97
C PHE A 61 -10.03 5.48 5.32
N LEU A 62 -10.69 6.54 4.89
CA LEU A 62 -10.07 7.73 4.33
C LEU A 62 -10.57 8.95 5.08
N VAL A 63 -9.64 9.80 5.52
CA VAL A 63 -9.93 11.14 6.06
C VAL A 63 -9.16 12.18 5.27
N GLN A 64 -9.84 13.25 4.90
CA GLN A 64 -9.26 14.45 4.34
C GLN A 64 -9.73 15.65 5.17
N TYR A 65 -8.79 16.47 5.60
CA TYR A 65 -9.08 17.62 6.43
C TYR A 65 -8.23 18.82 6.05
N GLN A 66 -8.87 19.97 5.96
CA GLN A 66 -8.24 21.24 5.75
C GLN A 66 -8.59 22.16 6.92
N PRO A 67 -7.70 22.29 7.95
CA PRO A 67 -8.01 23.00 9.18
C PRO A 67 -8.21 24.51 8.98
N LEU A 68 -7.56 25.11 7.98
CA LEU A 68 -7.65 26.54 7.75
C LEU A 68 -8.85 26.93 6.89
N PRO A 69 -9.48 28.07 7.16
CA PRO A 69 -10.61 28.58 6.35
C PRO A 69 -10.17 28.83 4.89
N LYS A 70 -11.14 28.79 3.98
CA LYS A 70 -10.90 28.95 2.52
C LYS A 70 -10.32 30.31 2.13
N ASN A 71 -10.51 31.34 2.96
CA ASN A 71 -9.98 32.69 2.74
C ASN A 71 -8.54 32.88 3.23
N CYS A 72 -7.90 31.88 3.82
CA CYS A 72 -6.49 31.95 4.17
C CYS A 72 -5.60 31.82 2.93
N ASN A 73 -4.49 32.59 2.94
CA ASN A 73 -3.45 32.49 1.90
C ASN A 73 -2.60 31.22 2.00
N VAL A 74 -2.77 30.47 3.07
CA VAL A 74 -2.09 29.19 3.33
C VAL A 74 -3.13 28.10 3.51
N ARG A 75 -2.84 26.92 2.97
CA ARG A 75 -3.64 25.71 3.17
C ARG A 75 -2.79 24.63 3.83
N LEU A 76 -3.38 23.85 4.70
CA LEU A 76 -2.74 22.73 5.40
C LEU A 76 -3.49 21.43 5.15
N PRO A 77 -3.45 20.89 3.91
CA PRO A 77 -4.16 19.65 3.61
C PRO A 77 -3.57 18.49 4.41
N LEU A 78 -4.44 17.79 5.12
CA LEU A 78 -4.16 16.52 5.79
C LEU A 78 -4.97 15.43 5.11
N GLN A 79 -4.31 14.32 4.79
CA GLN A 79 -4.96 13.11 4.33
C GLN A 79 -4.43 11.91 5.10
N VAL A 80 -5.33 11.05 5.54
CA VAL A 80 -5.02 9.76 6.17
C VAL A 80 -5.83 8.69 5.49
N SER A 81 -5.18 7.63 5.03
CA SER A 81 -5.84 6.43 4.55
C SER A 81 -5.33 5.21 5.31
N TYR A 82 -6.24 4.35 5.70
CA TYR A 82 -5.93 3.11 6.40
C TYR A 82 -6.74 1.98 5.80
N THR A 83 -6.08 0.85 5.55
CA THR A 83 -6.70 -0.38 5.08
C THR A 83 -6.38 -1.52 6.03
N TYR A 84 -7.41 -2.22 6.45
CA TYR A 84 -7.32 -3.53 7.10
C TYR A 84 -7.75 -4.60 6.12
N THR A 85 -6.91 -5.62 5.91
CA THR A 85 -7.20 -6.73 5.00
C THR A 85 -6.98 -8.05 5.72
N ASP A 86 -8.00 -8.91 5.71
CA ASP A 86 -7.94 -10.27 6.20
C ASP A 86 -8.17 -11.24 5.04
N THR A 87 -7.32 -12.25 4.92
CA THR A 87 -7.34 -13.20 3.79
C THR A 87 -7.40 -14.62 4.31
N GLU A 88 -8.09 -15.49 3.58
CA GLU A 88 -8.20 -16.91 3.90
C GLU A 88 -8.31 -17.74 2.63
N ILE A 89 -7.47 -18.75 2.51
CA ILE A 89 -7.60 -19.81 1.53
C ILE A 89 -8.61 -20.83 2.08
N ARG A 90 -9.63 -21.17 1.30
CA ARG A 90 -10.81 -21.92 1.75
C ARG A 90 -10.75 -23.42 1.48
N ASN A 91 -9.78 -23.88 0.72
CA ASN A 91 -9.53 -25.28 0.40
C ASN A 91 -8.06 -25.64 0.65
N SER A 92 -7.79 -26.92 0.75
CA SER A 92 -6.41 -27.43 0.85
C SER A 92 -5.96 -27.94 -0.49
N PHE A 93 -4.71 -27.71 -0.85
CA PHE A 93 -4.07 -28.17 -2.08
C PHE A 93 -2.56 -28.21 -1.90
N GLU A 94 -1.88 -28.84 -2.84
CA GLU A 94 -0.43 -28.86 -2.94
C GLU A 94 -0.01 -28.22 -4.26
N SER A 95 1.01 -27.36 -4.21
CA SER A 95 1.62 -26.77 -5.40
C SER A 95 3.12 -26.73 -5.26
N HIS A 96 3.83 -26.72 -6.38
CA HIS A 96 5.29 -26.63 -6.37
C HIS A 96 5.77 -25.31 -5.75
N SER A 97 5.06 -24.21 -6.02
CA SER A 97 5.45 -22.86 -5.61
C SER A 97 5.10 -22.52 -4.17
N TRP A 98 3.95 -23.02 -3.67
CA TRP A 98 3.46 -22.71 -2.33
C TRP A 98 3.55 -23.86 -1.34
N GLY A 99 3.97 -25.05 -1.81
CA GLY A 99 4.02 -26.27 -1.01
C GLY A 99 2.64 -26.78 -0.61
N ASN A 100 2.52 -27.31 0.59
CA ASN A 100 1.28 -27.83 1.14
C ASN A 100 0.48 -26.68 1.77
N VAL A 101 -0.62 -26.28 1.14
CA VAL A 101 -1.54 -25.23 1.58
C VAL A 101 -2.73 -25.86 2.27
N VAL A 102 -3.06 -25.37 3.45
CA VAL A 102 -4.15 -25.87 4.28
C VAL A 102 -5.26 -24.83 4.36
N ARG A 103 -6.51 -25.30 4.37
CA ARG A 103 -7.66 -24.43 4.60
C ARG A 103 -7.47 -23.56 5.86
N GLY A 104 -7.70 -22.25 5.72
CA GLY A 104 -7.48 -21.26 6.77
C GLY A 104 -6.15 -20.51 6.65
N ASP A 105 -5.28 -20.93 5.73
CA ASP A 105 -4.03 -20.20 5.47
C ASP A 105 -4.32 -18.82 4.91
N GLU A 106 -3.53 -17.85 5.35
CA GLU A 106 -3.53 -16.51 4.79
C GLU A 106 -2.82 -16.49 3.43
N ILE A 107 -3.31 -15.65 2.52
CA ILE A 107 -2.67 -15.44 1.22
C ILE A 107 -1.36 -14.66 1.44
N PRO A 108 -0.23 -15.13 0.88
CA PRO A 108 1.05 -14.44 1.05
C PRO A 108 1.10 -13.08 0.35
N TYR A 109 2.05 -12.23 0.77
CA TYR A 109 2.31 -10.90 0.22
C TYR A 109 1.16 -9.89 0.35
N ILE A 110 0.30 -10.07 1.33
CA ILE A 110 -0.76 -9.12 1.67
C ILE A 110 -0.52 -8.58 3.08
N PHE A 111 -0.39 -7.28 3.21
CA PHE A 111 -0.30 -6.61 4.51
C PHE A 111 -1.66 -6.64 5.20
N LYS A 112 -1.67 -7.00 6.46
CA LYS A 112 -2.90 -6.96 7.29
C LYS A 112 -3.32 -5.53 7.61
N HIS A 113 -2.33 -4.65 7.81
CA HIS A 113 -2.53 -3.24 8.09
C HIS A 113 -1.66 -2.39 7.18
N ALA A 114 -2.27 -1.46 6.45
CA ALA A 114 -1.59 -0.45 5.66
C ALA A 114 -2.10 0.94 6.04
N LEU A 115 -1.20 1.86 6.38
CA LEU A 115 -1.52 3.24 6.72
C LEU A 115 -0.68 4.18 5.85
N ASN A 116 -1.34 5.15 5.23
CA ASN A 116 -0.68 6.27 4.58
C ASN A 116 -1.20 7.57 5.18
N MET A 117 -0.28 8.48 5.49
CA MET A 117 -0.62 9.80 5.96
C MET A 117 0.18 10.84 5.18
N GLN A 118 -0.46 11.93 4.82
CA GLN A 118 0.15 13.06 4.14
C GLN A 118 -0.26 14.35 4.82
N LEU A 119 0.71 15.18 5.11
CA LEU A 119 0.52 16.53 5.61
C LEU A 119 1.20 17.51 4.66
N GLY A 120 0.41 18.42 4.11
CA GLY A 120 0.87 19.44 3.19
C GLY A 120 0.86 20.83 3.79
N ILE A 121 1.66 21.70 3.22
CA ILE A 121 1.53 23.15 3.34
C ILE A 121 1.56 23.74 1.93
N GLU A 122 0.52 24.50 1.59
CA GLU A 122 0.35 25.10 0.28
C GLU A 122 0.14 26.60 0.42
N CYS A 123 0.91 27.38 -0.31
CA CYS A 123 0.73 28.81 -0.43
C CYS A 123 1.01 29.26 -1.88
N LYS A 124 0.91 30.57 -2.15
CA LYS A 124 1.15 31.14 -3.49
C LYS A 124 2.53 30.79 -4.09
N TRP A 125 3.54 30.61 -3.22
CA TRP A 125 4.94 30.50 -3.62
C TRP A 125 5.46 29.05 -3.68
N PHE A 126 4.87 28.17 -2.89
CA PHE A 126 5.30 26.78 -2.82
C PHE A 126 4.19 25.86 -2.33
N TYR A 127 4.36 24.60 -2.64
CA TYR A 127 3.65 23.45 -2.05
C TYR A 127 4.70 22.49 -1.48
N ALA A 128 4.63 22.20 -0.20
CA ALA A 128 5.44 21.20 0.46
C ALA A 128 4.55 20.12 1.06
N ASN A 129 5.03 18.88 1.07
CA ASN A 129 4.32 17.74 1.62
C ASN A 129 5.31 16.82 2.34
N ILE A 130 4.90 16.28 3.48
CA ILE A 130 5.53 15.15 4.13
C ILE A 130 4.53 14.00 4.13
N GLY A 131 4.97 12.85 3.65
CA GLY A 131 4.20 11.61 3.60
C GLY A 131 4.81 10.55 4.50
N THR A 132 3.94 9.71 5.05
CA THR A 132 4.34 8.54 5.82
C THR A 132 3.58 7.33 5.33
N ARG A 133 4.29 6.20 5.21
CA ARG A 133 3.72 4.91 4.85
C ARG A 133 4.12 3.87 5.88
N TYR A 134 3.14 3.27 6.51
CA TYR A 134 3.30 2.11 7.37
C TYR A 134 2.65 0.89 6.74
N ASN A 135 3.36 -0.22 6.71
CA ASN A 135 2.83 -1.53 6.39
C ASN A 135 3.17 -2.48 7.54
N SER A 136 2.20 -3.30 7.96
CA SER A 136 2.46 -4.38 8.91
C SER A 136 3.41 -5.40 8.31
N ASP A 137 3.89 -6.32 9.12
CA ASP A 137 4.51 -7.51 8.60
C ASP A 137 3.55 -8.32 7.72
N MET A 138 4.12 -9.09 6.80
CA MET A 138 3.37 -10.02 5.95
C MET A 138 4.17 -11.31 5.76
N ARG A 139 3.45 -12.40 5.56
CA ARG A 139 4.05 -13.69 5.22
C ARG A 139 4.42 -13.78 3.74
N THR A 140 5.41 -14.58 3.44
CA THR A 140 5.88 -14.82 2.06
C THR A 140 5.46 -16.19 1.52
N SER A 141 4.90 -17.02 2.37
CA SER A 141 4.29 -18.32 2.06
C SER A 141 2.94 -18.46 2.76
N PRO A 142 2.00 -19.25 2.24
CA PRO A 142 0.73 -19.53 2.92
C PRO A 142 0.95 -20.07 4.33
N GLY A 143 0.05 -19.76 5.25
CA GLY A 143 0.15 -20.26 6.63
C GLY A 143 -0.76 -19.52 7.59
N GLN A 144 -0.77 -19.93 8.85
CA GLN A 144 -1.62 -19.41 9.91
C GLN A 144 -0.79 -18.94 11.12
N GLY A 145 -1.37 -18.05 11.92
CA GLY A 145 -0.77 -17.63 13.19
C GLY A 145 0.52 -16.84 13.03
N THR A 146 1.47 -17.05 13.95
CA THR A 146 2.73 -16.31 13.99
C THR A 146 3.61 -16.61 12.78
N ILE A 147 4.13 -15.56 12.15
CA ILE A 147 4.99 -15.67 10.97
C ILE A 147 6.42 -15.94 11.41
N ALA A 148 7.03 -17.02 10.92
CA ALA A 148 8.43 -17.32 11.17
C ALA A 148 9.34 -16.22 10.59
N GLU A 149 10.43 -15.87 11.27
CA GLU A 149 11.33 -14.76 10.86
C GLU A 149 11.88 -14.91 9.43
N ARG A 150 12.17 -16.13 9.00
CA ARG A 150 12.67 -16.43 7.65
C ARG A 150 11.60 -16.30 6.56
N GLU A 151 10.31 -16.30 6.93
CA GLU A 151 9.14 -16.26 6.05
C GLU A 151 8.38 -14.94 6.18
N LYS A 152 8.96 -13.97 6.84
CA LYS A 152 8.36 -12.68 7.13
C LYS A 152 9.02 -11.54 6.37
N VAL A 153 8.25 -10.72 5.71
CA VAL A 153 8.66 -9.36 5.38
C VAL A 153 8.30 -8.49 6.59
N PRO A 154 9.28 -7.95 7.33
CA PRO A 154 9.01 -7.18 8.54
C PRO A 154 8.21 -5.91 8.28
N ALA A 155 7.45 -5.48 9.28
CA ALA A 155 6.76 -4.19 9.26
C ALA A 155 7.73 -3.04 8.99
N ASN A 156 7.27 -2.05 8.25
CA ASN A 156 8.07 -0.88 7.92
C ASN A 156 7.27 0.42 8.07
N LEU A 157 8.00 1.48 8.38
CA LEU A 157 7.49 2.85 8.46
C LEU A 157 8.49 3.73 7.71
N ILE A 158 8.03 4.34 6.63
CA ILE A 158 8.86 5.14 5.72
C ILE A 158 8.30 6.56 5.64
N PHE A 159 9.21 7.54 5.63
CA PHE A 159 8.88 8.95 5.50
C PHE A 159 9.45 9.49 4.19
N ASP A 160 8.63 10.18 3.44
CA ASP A 160 8.99 10.85 2.19
C ASP A 160 8.60 12.33 2.28
N ALA A 161 9.29 13.21 1.55
CA ALA A 161 8.93 14.61 1.46
C ALA A 161 9.04 15.13 0.03
N SER A 162 8.23 16.12 -0.28
CA SER A 162 8.29 16.83 -1.56
C SER A 162 8.13 18.33 -1.36
N LEU A 163 8.80 19.11 -2.22
CA LEU A 163 8.71 20.56 -2.28
C LEU A 163 8.63 20.99 -3.75
N ASN A 164 7.62 21.78 -4.07
CA ASN A 164 7.50 22.47 -5.35
C ASN A 164 7.53 23.97 -5.09
N VAL A 165 8.50 24.68 -5.67
CA VAL A 165 8.65 26.12 -5.57
C VAL A 165 8.23 26.76 -6.89
N PHE A 166 7.21 27.60 -6.86
CA PHE A 166 6.70 28.36 -8.01
C PHE A 166 7.50 29.65 -8.15
N VAL A 167 8.63 29.59 -8.87
CA VAL A 167 9.55 30.73 -9.03
C VAL A 167 8.88 31.87 -9.79
N ASN A 168 8.18 31.52 -10.86
CA ASN A 168 7.32 32.42 -11.63
C ASN A 168 6.30 31.62 -12.46
N LYS A 169 5.53 32.29 -13.33
CA LYS A 169 4.53 31.64 -14.15
C LYS A 169 5.07 30.61 -15.16
N TYR A 170 6.37 30.63 -15.41
CA TYR A 170 7.04 29.77 -16.39
C TYR A 170 7.90 28.69 -15.74
N LEU A 171 8.36 28.87 -14.49
CA LEU A 171 9.34 28.00 -13.87
C LEU A 171 8.87 27.50 -12.50
N THR A 172 8.81 26.18 -12.36
CA THR A 172 8.62 25.48 -11.09
C THR A 172 9.83 24.60 -10.81
N VAL A 173 10.45 24.75 -9.65
CA VAL A 173 11.51 23.86 -9.16
C VAL A 173 10.88 22.81 -8.25
N ARG A 174 11.30 21.55 -8.41
CA ARG A 174 10.79 20.40 -7.65
C ARG A 174 11.94 19.70 -6.92
N LEU A 175 11.71 19.38 -5.66
CA LEU A 175 12.60 18.56 -4.85
C LEU A 175 11.76 17.42 -4.25
N ASN A 176 12.27 16.19 -4.34
CA ASN A 176 11.66 15.02 -3.72
C ASN A 176 12.74 14.31 -2.90
N ALA A 177 12.44 14.00 -1.67
CA ALA A 177 13.29 13.19 -0.80
C ALA A 177 12.49 11.95 -0.40
N ILE A 178 13.07 10.77 -0.61
CA ILE A 178 12.45 9.50 -0.28
C ILE A 178 13.23 8.81 0.81
N ASN A 179 12.51 8.07 1.67
CA ASN A 179 13.07 7.38 2.82
C ASN A 179 13.96 8.29 3.67
N LEU A 180 13.39 9.40 4.16
CA LEU A 180 14.09 10.45 4.93
C LEU A 180 14.89 9.92 6.11
N THR A 181 14.46 8.83 6.73
CA THR A 181 15.12 8.20 7.87
C THR A 181 16.20 7.19 7.47
N ASN A 182 16.44 7.03 6.16
CA ASN A 182 17.36 6.03 5.58
C ASN A 182 17.16 4.63 6.19
N ARG A 183 15.90 4.23 6.40
CA ARG A 183 15.58 2.94 6.99
C ARG A 183 15.88 1.82 6.01
N VAL A 184 16.64 0.82 6.44
CA VAL A 184 16.78 -0.43 5.70
C VAL A 184 15.55 -1.28 5.96
N TYR A 185 14.83 -1.65 4.91
CA TYR A 185 13.62 -2.47 4.99
C TYR A 185 13.53 -3.43 3.81
N LEU A 186 12.77 -4.49 3.98
CA LEU A 186 12.52 -5.47 2.92
C LEU A 186 11.17 -5.17 2.25
N THR A 187 11.12 -5.39 0.95
CA THR A 187 9.89 -5.34 0.15
C THR A 187 9.42 -6.74 -0.27
N SER A 188 10.35 -7.69 -0.41
CA SER A 188 10.08 -9.07 -0.80
C SER A 188 11.25 -9.98 -0.39
N ARG A 189 10.98 -11.30 -0.34
CA ARG A 189 11.99 -12.35 -0.14
C ARG A 189 12.16 -13.25 -1.35
N HIS A 190 11.20 -13.33 -2.22
CA HIS A 190 11.17 -14.22 -3.39
C HIS A 190 10.94 -13.43 -4.68
N PRO A 191 11.36 -13.99 -5.85
CA PRO A 191 12.03 -15.27 -6.10
C PRO A 191 13.56 -15.20 -5.96
N ALA A 192 14.17 -14.03 -6.14
CA ALA A 192 15.61 -13.87 -6.24
C ALA A 192 16.31 -13.57 -4.89
N GLY A 193 15.69 -13.93 -3.77
CA GLY A 193 16.19 -13.61 -2.45
C GLY A 193 15.67 -12.28 -1.89
N LEU A 194 16.35 -11.74 -0.87
CA LEU A 194 15.92 -10.53 -0.18
C LEU A 194 15.98 -9.31 -1.10
N ARG A 195 14.85 -8.64 -1.26
CA ARG A 195 14.76 -7.35 -1.95
C ARG A 195 14.64 -6.23 -0.93
N ALA A 196 15.65 -5.37 -0.88
CA ALA A 196 15.59 -4.16 -0.06
C ALA A 196 14.68 -3.10 -0.73
N GLY A 197 14.05 -2.29 0.11
CA GLY A 197 13.41 -1.07 -0.33
C GLY A 197 14.42 0.00 -0.71
N HIS A 198 13.92 1.11 -1.25
CA HIS A 198 14.77 2.20 -1.70
C HIS A 198 15.50 2.86 -0.50
N PRO A 199 16.82 3.08 -0.58
CA PRO A 199 17.55 3.84 0.44
C PRO A 199 17.12 5.32 0.41
N PHE A 200 17.68 6.11 1.31
CA PHE A 200 17.53 7.56 1.21
C PHE A 200 17.97 8.07 -0.17
N GLY A 201 17.14 8.92 -0.77
CA GLY A 201 17.42 9.53 -2.06
C GLY A 201 16.83 10.91 -2.17
N ILE A 202 17.52 11.82 -2.87
CA ILE A 202 17.03 13.16 -3.20
C ILE A 202 17.01 13.30 -4.72
N TYR A 203 15.92 13.83 -5.23
CA TYR A 203 15.71 14.11 -6.65
C TYR A 203 15.34 15.58 -6.83
N ALA A 204 16.02 16.26 -7.75
CA ALA A 204 15.71 17.62 -8.12
C ALA A 204 15.29 17.69 -9.60
N GLY A 205 14.36 18.56 -9.92
CA GLY A 205 13.89 18.79 -11.28
C GLY A 205 13.33 20.19 -11.47
N ALA A 206 13.20 20.59 -12.71
CA ALA A 206 12.55 21.84 -13.08
C ALA A 206 11.51 21.57 -14.17
N ASN A 207 10.38 22.28 -14.09
CA ASN A 207 9.35 22.31 -15.11
C ASN A 207 9.29 23.72 -15.70
N VAL A 208 9.46 23.82 -17.02
CA VAL A 208 9.41 25.07 -17.77
C VAL A 208 8.21 25.03 -18.70
N GLN A 209 7.33 26.04 -18.65
CA GLN A 209 6.18 26.21 -19.51
C GLN A 209 6.41 27.43 -20.41
N PHE A 210 6.12 27.31 -21.69
CA PHE A 210 6.28 28.37 -22.69
C PHE A 210 4.93 28.95 -23.09
#